data_7a8ff41a95ed5782518e6db77c6704c7
#
_entry.id   7a8ff41a95ed5782518e6db77c6704c7
#
_cell.length_a   1.000
_cell.length_b   1.000
_cell.length_c   1.000
_cell.angle_alpha   90.00
_cell.angle_beta   90.00
_cell.angle_gamma   90.00
#
_symmetry.space_group_name_H-M   'P 1'
#
loop_
_entity.id
_entity.type
_entity.pdbx_description
1 polymer ?
#
loop_
_entity_poly.entity_id
_entity_poly.type
_entity_poly.pdbx_seq_one_letter_code
_entity_poly.pdbx_strand_id
1 'polypeptide(L)'
;MNVICDTSFLMVLVSAPLKRITKIEMELGRLTFLVPNVVIGELKRLETRAGPKRSLVARTAIEIANSKLRVVDISNCGGRVDEAILEFAKTSGYAVATLDRNLKIALRRNNIMIVSLSNNRLIVESLPEERYFKYC
;
A
#
# COMPACT_ATOMS: atom_id res chain seq x y z
N MET A 1 0.97 -3.97 -13.02
CA MET A 1 1.25 -2.74 -12.30
C MET A 1 1.62 -3.05 -10.86
N ASN A 2 2.74 -2.54 -10.41
CA ASN A 2 3.23 -2.78 -9.06
C ASN A 2 2.66 -1.75 -8.08
N VAL A 3 2.12 -2.23 -6.96
CA VAL A 3 1.50 -1.40 -5.93
C VAL A 3 2.15 -1.72 -4.59
N ILE A 4 2.77 -0.70 -3.99
CA ILE A 4 3.41 -0.83 -2.69
C ILE A 4 2.34 -0.69 -1.61
N CYS A 5 2.21 -1.69 -0.74
CA CYS A 5 1.21 -1.69 0.32
C CYS A 5 1.81 -1.20 1.63
N ASP A 6 1.18 -0.20 2.25
CA ASP A 6 1.56 0.20 3.59
C ASP A 6 0.80 -0.61 4.65
N THR A 7 1.12 -0.37 5.91
CA THR A 7 0.53 -1.10 7.03
C THR A 7 -0.97 -0.88 7.12
N SER A 8 -1.44 0.36 6.97
CA SER A 8 -2.87 0.68 7.09
C SER A 8 -3.70 -0.02 6.03
N PHE A 9 -3.20 -0.06 4.79
CA PHE A 9 -3.88 -0.74 3.70
C PHE A 9 -3.97 -2.24 3.95
N LEU A 10 -2.87 -2.88 4.34
CA LEU A 10 -2.84 -4.31 4.60
C LEU A 10 -3.77 -4.73 5.72
N MET A 11 -3.84 -3.94 6.81
CA MET A 11 -4.72 -4.23 7.92
C MET A 11 -6.19 -4.26 7.50
N VAL A 12 -6.59 -3.33 6.64
CA VAL A 12 -7.97 -3.30 6.12
C VAL A 12 -8.19 -4.39 5.08
N LEU A 13 -7.21 -4.61 4.21
CA LEU A 13 -7.29 -5.62 3.15
C LEU A 13 -7.58 -7.01 3.70
N VAL A 14 -6.92 -7.40 4.79
CA VAL A 14 -7.09 -8.72 5.38
C VAL A 14 -8.31 -8.81 6.28
N SER A 15 -8.89 -7.68 6.67
CA SER A 15 -10.09 -7.64 7.53
C SER A 15 -11.38 -7.78 6.74
N ALA A 16 -11.36 -7.51 5.44
CA ALA A 16 -12.55 -7.53 4.60
C ALA A 16 -12.22 -7.96 3.18
N PRO A 17 -13.10 -8.72 2.53
CA PRO A 17 -12.85 -9.14 1.15
C PRO A 17 -12.92 -7.96 0.18
N LEU A 18 -12.01 -7.95 -0.79
CA LEU A 18 -12.03 -6.95 -1.87
C LEU A 18 -13.15 -7.24 -2.84
N LYS A 19 -13.83 -6.17 -3.24
CA LYS A 19 -14.84 -6.20 -4.30
C LYS A 19 -14.31 -5.42 -5.50
N ARG A 20 -14.67 -5.88 -6.70
CA ARG A 20 -14.40 -5.19 -7.97
C ARG A 20 -12.92 -4.93 -8.28
N ILE A 21 -12.03 -5.77 -7.75
CA ILE A 21 -10.62 -5.69 -8.14
C ILE A 21 -10.44 -5.87 -9.65
N THR A 22 -11.25 -6.73 -10.26
CA THR A 22 -11.20 -7.00 -11.69
C THR A 22 -11.41 -5.72 -12.52
N LYS A 23 -12.32 -4.86 -12.11
CA LYS A 23 -12.59 -3.60 -12.82
C LYS A 23 -11.35 -2.70 -12.79
N ILE A 24 -10.68 -2.60 -11.65
CA ILE A 24 -9.46 -1.81 -11.51
C ILE A 24 -8.35 -2.41 -12.38
N GLU A 25 -8.21 -3.72 -12.39
CA GLU A 25 -7.22 -4.40 -13.23
C GLU A 25 -7.46 -4.17 -14.72
N MET A 26 -8.72 -4.11 -15.14
CA MET A 26 -9.06 -3.80 -16.53
C MET A 26 -8.64 -2.38 -16.93
N GLU A 27 -8.73 -1.43 -16.02
CA GLU A 27 -8.39 -0.04 -16.29
C GLU A 27 -6.88 0.24 -16.19
N LEU A 28 -6.20 -0.38 -15.22
CA LEU A 28 -4.80 -0.09 -14.89
C LEU A 28 -3.84 -1.19 -15.26
N GLY A 29 -4.35 -2.34 -15.73
CA GLY A 29 -3.57 -3.54 -15.92
C GLY A 29 -3.54 -4.38 -14.64
N ARG A 30 -2.91 -5.55 -14.74
CA ARG A 30 -2.88 -6.49 -13.63
C ARG A 30 -2.10 -5.92 -12.44
N LEU A 31 -2.69 -6.02 -11.26
CA LEU A 31 -2.07 -5.50 -10.04
C LEU A 31 -1.19 -6.55 -9.37
N THR A 32 0.00 -6.12 -8.98
CA THR A 32 0.91 -6.93 -8.15
C THR A 32 1.14 -6.17 -6.87
N PHE A 33 0.67 -6.71 -5.74
CA PHE A 33 0.84 -6.08 -4.45
C PHE A 33 2.20 -6.45 -3.87
N LEU A 34 2.99 -5.42 -3.55
CA LEU A 34 4.32 -5.55 -2.95
C LEU A 34 4.26 -5.08 -1.50
N VAL A 35 4.80 -5.87 -0.60
CA VAL A 35 4.85 -5.52 0.82
C VAL A 35 6.29 -5.26 1.22
N PRO A 36 6.64 -4.02 1.55
CA PRO A 36 8.01 -3.72 2.00
C PRO A 36 8.35 -4.43 3.31
N ASN A 37 9.62 -4.83 3.43
CA ASN A 37 10.11 -5.44 4.67
C ASN A 37 9.88 -4.54 5.89
N VAL A 38 9.96 -3.22 5.73
CA VAL A 38 9.71 -2.27 6.82
C VAL A 38 8.26 -2.31 7.30
N VAL A 39 7.32 -2.61 6.41
CA VAL A 39 5.90 -2.82 6.76
C VAL A 39 5.74 -4.11 7.55
N ILE A 40 6.42 -5.18 7.16
CA ILE A 40 6.41 -6.43 7.93
C ILE A 40 6.92 -6.17 9.36
N GLY A 41 8.00 -5.38 9.50
CA GLY A 41 8.52 -4.99 10.81
C GLY A 41 7.49 -4.25 11.66
N GLU A 42 6.74 -3.32 11.05
CA GLU A 42 5.69 -2.59 11.76
C GLU A 42 4.54 -3.52 12.15
N LEU A 43 4.14 -4.43 11.28
CA LEU A 43 3.11 -5.42 11.60
C LEU A 43 3.52 -6.34 12.75
N LYS A 44 4.78 -6.73 12.80
CA LYS A 44 5.30 -7.54 13.92
C LYS A 44 5.23 -6.77 15.24
N ARG A 45 5.51 -5.49 15.23
CA ARG A 45 5.35 -4.66 16.43
C ARG A 45 3.89 -4.56 16.87
N LEU A 46 2.97 -4.38 15.92
CA LEU A 46 1.54 -4.36 16.22
C LEU A 46 1.06 -5.71 16.79
N GLU A 47 1.55 -6.82 16.26
CA GLU A 47 1.21 -8.15 16.75
C GLU A 47 1.55 -8.30 18.22
N THR A 48 2.67 -7.76 18.66
CA THR A 48 3.13 -7.91 20.06
C THR A 48 2.61 -6.84 21.00
N ARG A 49 2.27 -5.64 20.51
CA ARG A 49 1.95 -4.48 21.34
C ARG A 49 0.50 -4.03 21.29
N ALA A 50 -0.23 -4.37 20.24
CA ALA A 50 -1.63 -3.97 20.12
C ALA A 50 -2.55 -4.85 20.95
N GLY A 51 -3.81 -4.42 21.10
CA GLY A 51 -4.83 -5.24 21.74
C GLY A 51 -5.15 -6.49 20.93
N PRO A 52 -5.89 -7.45 21.53
CA PRO A 52 -6.09 -8.78 20.91
C PRO A 52 -6.62 -8.74 19.49
N LYS A 53 -7.54 -7.85 19.20
CA LYS A 53 -8.18 -7.76 17.88
C LYS A 53 -7.21 -7.26 16.81
N ARG A 54 -6.51 -6.17 17.07
CA ARG A 54 -5.52 -5.63 16.15
C ARG A 54 -4.30 -6.53 16.00
N SER A 55 -3.89 -7.17 17.08
CA SER A 55 -2.81 -8.14 17.07
C SER A 55 -3.11 -9.30 16.13
N LEU A 56 -4.33 -9.82 16.17
CA LEU A 56 -4.75 -10.91 15.28
C LEU A 56 -4.77 -10.46 13.82
N VAL A 57 -5.27 -9.26 13.55
CA VAL A 57 -5.27 -8.70 12.18
C VAL A 57 -3.84 -8.56 11.68
N ALA A 58 -2.93 -8.04 12.50
CA ALA A 58 -1.53 -7.89 12.12
C ALA A 58 -0.87 -9.23 11.80
N ARG A 59 -1.13 -10.25 12.60
CA ARG A 59 -0.64 -11.63 12.36
C ARG A 59 -1.15 -12.15 11.02
N THR A 60 -2.44 -11.98 10.75
CA THR A 60 -3.04 -12.41 9.49
C THR A 60 -2.42 -11.68 8.30
N ALA A 61 -2.16 -10.38 8.45
CA ALA A 61 -1.53 -9.58 7.41
C ALA A 61 -0.11 -10.11 7.09
N ILE A 62 0.66 -10.44 8.11
CA ILE A 62 2.00 -11.01 7.93
C ILE A 62 1.92 -12.33 7.17
N GLU A 63 1.01 -13.22 7.57
CA GLU A 63 0.84 -14.52 6.93
C GLU A 63 0.45 -14.39 5.46
N ILE A 64 -0.48 -13.49 5.15
CA ILE A 64 -0.91 -13.24 3.77
C ILE A 64 0.21 -12.62 2.95
N ALA A 65 0.94 -11.67 3.52
CA ALA A 65 2.06 -11.04 2.83
C ALA A 65 3.12 -12.08 2.44
N ASN A 66 3.47 -12.97 3.36
CA ASN A 66 4.49 -13.98 3.11
C ASN A 66 4.04 -15.12 2.19
N SER A 67 2.75 -15.46 2.19
CA SER A 67 2.25 -16.62 1.45
C SER A 67 1.60 -16.28 0.11
N LYS A 68 0.97 -15.11 -0.01
CA LYS A 68 0.17 -14.75 -1.18
C LYS A 68 0.58 -13.46 -1.88
N LEU A 69 1.30 -12.60 -1.20
CA LEU A 69 1.80 -11.36 -1.77
C LEU A 69 3.31 -11.45 -1.94
N ARG A 70 3.90 -10.39 -2.46
CA ARG A 70 5.35 -10.36 -2.67
C ARG A 70 6.00 -9.41 -1.67
N VAL A 71 6.87 -9.94 -0.82
CA VAL A 71 7.64 -9.14 0.12
C VAL A 71 8.88 -8.61 -0.61
N VAL A 72 9.14 -7.32 -0.49
CA VAL A 72 10.30 -6.69 -1.11
C VAL A 72 11.16 -6.04 -0.04
N ASP A 73 12.47 -6.13 -0.24
CA ASP A 73 13.44 -5.50 0.64
C ASP A 73 13.75 -4.11 0.12
N ILE A 74 13.39 -3.08 0.90
CA ILE A 74 13.67 -1.69 0.54
C ILE A 74 14.66 -1.10 1.54
N SER A 75 15.52 -0.23 1.03
CA SER A 75 16.47 0.48 1.88
C SER A 75 15.71 1.37 2.84
N ASN A 76 16.10 1.33 4.11
CA ASN A 76 15.51 2.19 5.12
C ASN A 76 16.23 3.54 5.14
N CYS A 77 15.68 4.50 4.40
CA CYS A 77 16.31 5.81 4.20
C CYS A 77 15.85 6.84 5.22
N GLY A 78 15.56 6.51 6.44
CA GLY A 78 15.15 7.56 7.36
C GLY A 78 14.49 7.09 8.63
N GLY A 79 14.45 5.83 8.90
CA GLY A 79 13.93 5.30 10.14
C GLY A 79 12.41 5.20 10.23
N ARG A 80 11.64 5.96 9.46
CA ARG A 80 10.17 5.88 9.45
C ARG A 80 9.68 5.09 8.25
N VAL A 81 8.64 4.30 8.48
CA VAL A 81 8.08 3.42 7.44
C VAL A 81 7.53 4.23 6.27
N ASP A 82 6.78 5.28 6.54
CA ASP A 82 6.18 6.11 5.49
C ASP A 82 7.24 6.85 4.66
N GLU A 83 8.34 7.27 5.28
CA GLU A 83 9.45 7.90 4.57
C GLU A 83 10.14 6.91 3.63
N ALA A 84 10.37 5.69 4.10
CA ALA A 84 10.98 4.65 3.28
C ALA A 84 10.08 4.29 2.08
N ILE A 85 8.78 4.20 2.30
CA ILE A 85 7.80 3.94 1.23
C ILE A 85 7.81 5.07 0.20
N LEU A 86 7.79 6.32 0.66
CA LEU A 86 7.81 7.47 -0.23
C LEU A 86 9.06 7.48 -1.11
N GLU A 87 10.24 7.26 -0.53
CA GLU A 87 11.49 7.24 -1.28
C GLU A 87 11.53 6.09 -2.30
N PHE A 88 11.06 4.92 -1.90
CA PHE A 88 11.01 3.80 -2.82
C PHE A 88 10.02 4.04 -3.98
N ALA A 89 8.88 4.64 -3.68
CA ALA A 89 7.89 4.97 -4.71
C ALA A 89 8.42 6.03 -5.67
N LYS A 90 9.16 7.02 -5.18
CA LYS A 90 9.78 8.05 -6.03
C LYS A 90 10.78 7.45 -7.02
N THR A 91 11.61 6.52 -6.56
CA THR A 91 12.64 5.92 -7.42
C THR A 91 12.09 4.85 -8.34
N SER A 92 11.10 4.08 -7.91
CA SER A 92 10.54 2.99 -8.71
C SER A 92 9.44 3.44 -9.67
N GLY A 93 8.74 4.52 -9.33
CA GLY A 93 7.55 4.94 -10.06
C GLY A 93 6.31 4.09 -9.75
N TYR A 94 6.37 3.21 -8.76
CA TYR A 94 5.25 2.35 -8.40
C TYR A 94 4.16 3.12 -7.67
N ALA A 95 2.92 2.66 -7.80
CA ALA A 95 1.81 3.19 -7.03
C ALA A 95 1.93 2.77 -5.56
N VAL A 96 1.26 3.50 -4.69
CA VAL A 96 1.23 3.18 -3.25
C VAL A 96 -0.22 3.01 -2.81
N ALA A 97 -0.49 1.90 -2.14
CA ALA A 97 -1.79 1.62 -1.54
C ALA A 97 -1.73 1.98 -0.06
N THR A 98 -2.51 2.95 0.35
CA THR A 98 -2.52 3.46 1.72
C THR A 98 -3.87 4.07 2.09
N LEU A 99 -4.16 4.05 3.39
CA LEU A 99 -5.29 4.75 3.98
C LEU A 99 -4.81 5.90 4.89
N ASP A 100 -3.50 6.05 5.04
CA ASP A 100 -2.90 7.08 5.89
C ASP A 100 -2.98 8.43 5.18
N ARG A 101 -3.63 9.39 5.85
CA ARG A 101 -3.88 10.71 5.31
C ARG A 101 -2.61 11.51 5.06
N ASN A 102 -1.67 11.45 5.99
CA ASN A 102 -0.42 12.19 5.86
C ASN A 102 0.46 11.63 4.75
N LEU A 103 0.50 10.30 4.63
CA LEU A 103 1.22 9.67 3.53
C LEU A 103 0.60 10.02 2.18
N LYS A 104 -0.73 10.04 2.08
CA LYS A 104 -1.42 10.45 0.85
C LYS A 104 -1.03 11.86 0.42
N ILE A 105 -0.94 12.79 1.36
CA ILE A 105 -0.54 14.17 1.05
C ILE A 105 0.88 14.19 0.46
N ALA A 106 1.81 13.50 1.08
CA ALA A 106 3.19 13.43 0.60
C ALA A 106 3.29 12.78 -0.79
N LEU A 107 2.51 11.71 -1.01
CA LEU A 107 2.47 11.03 -2.30
C LEU A 107 1.94 11.94 -3.41
N ARG A 108 0.86 12.68 -3.15
CA ARG A 108 0.31 13.62 -4.12
C ARG A 108 1.30 14.70 -4.50
N ARG A 109 2.05 15.22 -3.53
CA ARG A 109 3.08 16.24 -3.77
C ARG A 109 4.20 15.73 -4.68
N ASN A 110 4.39 14.43 -4.73
CA ASN A 110 5.43 13.80 -5.53
C ASN A 110 4.87 13.10 -6.77
N ASN A 111 3.61 13.38 -7.12
CA ASN A 111 2.94 12.82 -8.32
C ASN A 111 2.95 11.30 -8.37
N ILE A 112 2.76 10.67 -7.21
CA ILE A 112 2.70 9.21 -7.10
C ILE A 112 1.24 8.78 -7.09
N MET A 113 0.92 7.77 -7.89
CA MET A 113 -0.43 7.21 -7.94
C MET A 113 -0.79 6.59 -6.59
N ILE A 114 -1.98 6.92 -6.09
CA ILE A 114 -2.49 6.42 -4.81
C ILE A 114 -3.67 5.49 -5.05
N VAL A 115 -3.58 4.31 -4.44
CA VAL A 115 -4.66 3.32 -4.41
C VAL A 115 -5.17 3.25 -2.98
N SER A 116 -6.47 3.18 -2.80
CA SER A 116 -7.09 3.18 -1.48
C SER A 116 -8.27 2.20 -1.45
N LEU A 117 -8.87 2.05 -0.29
CA LEU A 117 -10.05 1.21 -0.10
C LEU A 117 -11.20 2.06 0.42
N SER A 118 -12.38 1.88 -0.16
CA SER A 118 -13.63 2.50 0.30
C SER A 118 -14.75 1.50 0.12
N ASN A 119 -15.46 1.18 1.20
CA ASN A 119 -16.56 0.21 1.19
C ASN A 119 -16.16 -1.13 0.58
N ASN A 120 -15.00 -1.65 0.98
CA ASN A 120 -14.42 -2.91 0.48
C ASN A 120 -14.14 -2.90 -1.02
N ARG A 121 -13.97 -1.70 -1.59
CA ARG A 121 -13.63 -1.53 -3.01
C ARG A 121 -12.26 -0.87 -3.12
N LEU A 122 -11.50 -1.34 -4.07
CA LEU A 122 -10.24 -0.73 -4.43
C LEU A 122 -10.54 0.51 -5.29
N ILE A 123 -9.97 1.65 -4.93
CA ILE A 123 -10.15 2.89 -5.66
C ILE A 123 -8.82 3.56 -5.96
N VAL A 124 -8.74 4.28 -7.07
CA VAL A 124 -7.61 5.13 -7.40
C VAL A 124 -7.97 6.55 -7.00
N GLU A 125 -7.27 7.12 -6.01
CA GLU A 125 -7.56 8.46 -5.52
C GLU A 125 -6.79 9.55 -6.27
N SER A 126 -5.59 9.24 -6.73
CA SER A 126 -4.73 10.22 -7.37
C SER A 126 -3.94 9.55 -8.47
N LEU A 127 -3.89 10.19 -9.64
CA LEU A 127 -3.09 9.78 -10.78
C LEU A 127 -1.91 10.75 -10.92
N PRO A 128 -0.77 10.30 -11.49
CA PRO A 128 0.33 11.21 -11.78
C PRO A 128 -0.10 12.34 -12.73
N GLU A 129 0.39 13.56 -12.49
CA GLU A 129 0.07 14.72 -13.32
C GLU A 129 0.34 14.51 -14.80
N GLU A 130 1.39 13.77 -15.13
CA GLU A 130 1.76 13.47 -16.51
C GLU A 130 0.62 12.88 -17.33
N ARG A 131 -0.30 12.15 -16.68
CA ARG A 131 -1.45 11.57 -17.35
C ARG A 131 -2.48 12.61 -17.76
N TYR A 132 -2.53 13.73 -17.06
CA TYR A 132 -3.43 14.82 -17.41
C TYR A 132 -2.93 15.61 -18.60
N PHE A 133 -1.64 15.84 -18.68
CA PHE A 133 -1.04 16.60 -19.78
C PHE A 133 -1.12 15.91 -21.12
N LYS A 134 -1.21 14.60 -21.14
CA LYS A 134 -1.35 13.83 -22.38
C LYS A 134 -2.67 14.07 -23.10
N TYR A 135 -3.65 14.59 -22.41
CA TYR A 135 -5.00 14.78 -22.94
C TYR A 135 -5.41 16.25 -23.03
N CYS A 136 -4.50 17.13 -22.79
CA CYS A 136 -4.75 18.58 -22.90
C CYS A 136 -4.39 19.11 -24.28
#